data_7bd9b0bc95f325c222d1cc61dd430099
#
_entry.id   7bd9b0bc95f325c222d1cc61dd430099
#
_cell.length_a   1.000
_cell.length_b   1.000
_cell.length_c   1.000
_cell.angle_alpha   90.00
_cell.angle_beta   90.00
_cell.angle_gamma   90.00
#
_symmetry.space_group_name_H-M   'P 1'
#
loop_
_entity.id
_entity.type
_entity.pdbx_description
1 polymer ?
#
loop_
_entity_poly.entity_id
_entity_poly.type
_entity_poly.pdbx_seq_one_letter_code
_entity_poly.pdbx_strand_id
1 'polypeptide(L)'
;MSLIDSVRVLGAMARISAPTLVELARGSVAREAIDERARWFGRRVVEVLDVQLEASGAEAVPPRAVVYMSNHQSHLDIPMLYATLPSPTIRMLAKAELFRIPLWGRGLRAAEFIEVDRSNHGRAVQSIEQAARLLREGVSIYLAPEGTRSIDGRIGKLKKGGFHLALETGAPIIPVAIRGTIDILPRGGRVMRSGQRVRVRIGPPIEVAGCDLAGLMTQVMDFLVKNVENGAGIPA
;
A
#
# COMPACT_ATOMS: atom_id res chain seq x y z
N MET A 1 25.08 1.55 -5.52
CA MET A 1 24.31 2.23 -4.43
C MET A 1 24.47 3.73 -4.64
N SER A 2 23.40 4.45 -4.95
CA SER A 2 23.50 5.88 -5.27
C SER A 2 22.77 6.72 -4.20
N LEU A 3 23.54 7.54 -3.44
CA LEU A 3 23.00 8.57 -2.56
C LEU A 3 22.15 9.57 -3.39
N ILE A 4 22.57 9.81 -4.64
CA ILE A 4 21.88 10.68 -5.58
C ILE A 4 20.44 10.23 -5.83
N ASP A 5 20.21 8.93 -6.01
CA ASP A 5 18.86 8.39 -6.25
C ASP A 5 17.97 8.52 -5.01
N SER A 6 18.54 8.31 -3.83
CA SER A 6 17.83 8.56 -2.57
C SER A 6 17.42 10.03 -2.43
N VAL A 7 18.32 10.97 -2.78
CA VAL A 7 18.03 12.41 -2.78
C VAL A 7 16.96 12.76 -3.82
N ARG A 8 17.01 12.17 -5.02
CA ARG A 8 16.00 12.38 -6.07
C ARG A 8 14.61 11.89 -5.64
N VAL A 9 14.52 10.74 -4.98
CA VAL A 9 13.26 10.22 -4.41
C VAL A 9 12.72 11.15 -3.33
N LEU A 10 13.58 11.64 -2.43
CA LEU A 10 13.19 12.64 -1.42
C LEU A 10 12.72 13.95 -2.08
N GLY A 11 13.37 14.40 -3.15
CA GLY A 11 12.94 15.54 -3.95
C GLY A 11 11.56 15.33 -4.59
N ALA A 12 11.29 14.14 -5.13
CA ALA A 12 9.98 13.78 -5.65
C ALA A 12 8.90 13.80 -4.54
N MET A 13 9.23 13.28 -3.35
CA MET A 13 8.34 13.33 -2.18
C MET A 13 8.05 14.78 -1.76
N ALA A 14 9.07 15.65 -1.70
CA ALA A 14 8.90 17.06 -1.38
C ALA A 14 8.02 17.78 -2.42
N ARG A 15 8.17 17.46 -3.71
CA ARG A 15 7.37 18.03 -4.80
C ARG A 15 5.87 17.76 -4.68
N ILE A 16 5.46 16.61 -4.17
CA ILE A 16 4.03 16.32 -3.95
C ILE A 16 3.54 16.84 -2.60
N SER A 17 4.41 16.91 -1.60
CA SER A 17 4.04 17.33 -0.24
C SER A 17 3.87 18.85 -0.14
N ALA A 18 4.73 19.63 -0.79
CA ALA A 18 4.69 21.09 -0.69
C ALA A 18 3.35 21.70 -1.18
N PRO A 19 2.84 21.40 -2.39
CA PRO A 19 1.54 21.92 -2.81
C PRO A 19 0.39 21.43 -1.92
N THR A 20 0.43 20.18 -1.46
CA THR A 20 -0.57 19.64 -0.54
C THR A 20 -0.63 20.43 0.76
N LEU A 21 0.52 20.80 1.34
CA LEU A 21 0.60 21.61 2.56
C LEU A 21 0.13 23.06 2.32
N VAL A 22 0.42 23.64 1.16
CA VAL A 22 -0.05 24.97 0.79
C VAL A 22 -1.57 25.00 0.63
N GLU A 23 -2.14 24.03 -0.06
CA GLU A 23 -3.60 23.90 -0.24
C GLU A 23 -4.28 23.66 1.11
N LEU A 24 -3.73 22.81 1.96
CA LEU A 24 -4.22 22.57 3.32
C LEU A 24 -4.21 23.86 4.16
N ALA A 25 -3.19 24.70 4.02
CA ALA A 25 -3.13 25.99 4.70
C ALA A 25 -4.20 26.98 4.18
N ARG A 26 -4.69 26.76 2.95
CA ARG A 26 -5.80 27.54 2.34
C ARG A 26 -7.19 26.97 2.63
N GLY A 27 -7.28 25.85 3.35
CA GLY A 27 -8.54 25.29 3.87
C GLY A 27 -8.82 23.84 3.50
N SER A 28 -8.52 23.39 2.28
CA SER A 28 -8.81 22.01 1.87
C SER A 28 -7.90 21.56 0.71
N VAL A 29 -7.80 20.26 0.56
CA VAL A 29 -7.13 19.62 -0.59
C VAL A 29 -8.15 18.72 -1.28
N ALA A 30 -8.29 18.86 -2.59
CA ALA A 30 -9.17 18.00 -3.37
C ALA A 30 -8.65 16.55 -3.39
N ARG A 31 -9.57 15.59 -3.26
CA ARG A 31 -9.25 14.14 -3.26
C ARG A 31 -8.53 13.73 -4.55
N GLU A 32 -8.98 14.25 -5.69
CA GLU A 32 -8.41 14.02 -7.02
C GLU A 32 -6.95 14.49 -7.11
N ALA A 33 -6.64 15.65 -6.53
CA ALA A 33 -5.27 16.18 -6.50
C ALA A 33 -4.32 15.30 -5.69
N ILE A 34 -4.80 14.70 -4.58
CA ILE A 34 -4.04 13.72 -3.80
C ILE A 34 -3.78 12.47 -4.64
N ASP A 35 -4.80 11.96 -5.34
CA ASP A 35 -4.70 10.75 -6.15
C ASP A 35 -3.73 10.93 -7.32
N GLU A 36 -3.79 12.05 -8.03
CA GLU A 36 -2.87 12.38 -9.10
C GLU A 36 -1.42 12.48 -8.60
N ARG A 37 -1.20 13.16 -7.47
CA ARG A 37 0.12 13.29 -6.84
C ARG A 37 0.68 11.94 -6.42
N ALA A 38 -0.14 11.08 -5.81
CA ALA A 38 0.27 9.75 -5.40
C ALA A 38 0.70 8.88 -6.59
N ARG A 39 -0.07 8.89 -7.69
CA ARG A 39 0.29 8.20 -8.94
C ARG A 39 1.53 8.79 -9.61
N TRP A 40 1.60 10.12 -9.66
CA TRP A 40 2.80 10.78 -10.19
C TRP A 40 4.03 10.37 -9.39
N PHE A 41 3.94 10.36 -8.05
CA PHE A 41 5.03 9.94 -7.19
C PHE A 41 5.42 8.47 -7.44
N GLY A 42 4.44 7.57 -7.56
CA GLY A 42 4.69 6.17 -7.90
C GLY A 42 5.49 6.02 -9.19
N ARG A 43 5.02 6.60 -10.29
CA ARG A 43 5.73 6.59 -11.58
C ARG A 43 7.11 7.22 -11.49
N ARG A 44 7.23 8.37 -10.79
CA ARG A 44 8.51 9.06 -10.65
C ARG A 44 9.55 8.25 -9.87
N VAL A 45 9.15 7.51 -8.87
CA VAL A 45 10.05 6.62 -8.12
C VAL A 45 10.54 5.47 -9.01
N VAL A 46 9.66 4.88 -9.82
CA VAL A 46 10.02 3.85 -10.81
C VAL A 46 11.10 4.39 -11.77
N GLU A 47 10.88 5.57 -12.34
CA GLU A 47 11.83 6.22 -13.25
C GLU A 47 13.18 6.55 -12.58
N VAL A 48 13.16 7.21 -11.42
CA VAL A 48 14.37 7.67 -10.72
C VAL A 48 15.26 6.52 -10.27
N LEU A 49 14.65 5.41 -9.88
CA LEU A 49 15.37 4.22 -9.43
C LEU A 49 15.61 3.21 -10.55
N ASP A 50 15.27 3.54 -11.80
CA ASP A 50 15.41 2.65 -12.96
C ASP A 50 14.82 1.26 -12.65
N VAL A 51 13.61 1.23 -12.08
CA VAL A 51 12.96 -0.02 -11.69
C VAL A 51 12.36 -0.69 -12.90
N GLN A 52 12.75 -1.93 -13.15
CA GLN A 52 12.07 -2.80 -14.12
C GLN A 52 10.78 -3.32 -13.49
N LEU A 53 9.69 -2.53 -13.64
CA LEU A 53 8.40 -2.81 -13.01
C LEU A 53 7.52 -3.68 -13.91
N GLU A 54 7.26 -4.91 -13.48
CA GLU A 54 6.34 -5.84 -14.14
C GLU A 54 5.05 -5.92 -13.31
N ALA A 55 3.92 -5.58 -13.90
CA ALA A 55 2.61 -5.66 -13.25
C ALA A 55 1.64 -6.52 -14.06
N SER A 56 0.79 -7.29 -13.37
CA SER A 56 -0.23 -8.13 -14.02
C SER A 56 -1.47 -8.29 -13.13
N GLY A 57 -2.63 -8.57 -13.74
CA GLY A 57 -3.89 -8.86 -13.06
C GLY A 57 -4.74 -7.64 -12.73
N ALA A 58 -4.37 -6.44 -13.19
CA ALA A 58 -5.14 -5.22 -12.96
C ALA A 58 -6.57 -5.28 -13.56
N GLU A 59 -6.72 -6.01 -14.65
CA GLU A 59 -7.98 -6.26 -15.37
C GLU A 59 -9.01 -7.06 -14.56
N ALA A 60 -8.57 -7.81 -13.54
CA ALA A 60 -9.45 -8.59 -12.68
C ALA A 60 -10.07 -7.75 -11.54
N VAL A 61 -9.62 -6.53 -11.32
CA VAL A 61 -10.13 -5.67 -10.24
C VAL A 61 -11.50 -5.10 -10.64
N PRO A 62 -12.55 -5.32 -9.82
CA PRO A 62 -13.88 -4.83 -10.15
C PRO A 62 -13.95 -3.28 -10.07
N PRO A 63 -14.87 -2.63 -10.83
CA PRO A 63 -15.01 -1.16 -10.83
C PRO A 63 -15.79 -0.65 -9.60
N ARG A 64 -15.43 -1.12 -8.43
CA ARG A 64 -15.99 -0.72 -7.11
C ARG A 64 -14.87 -0.63 -6.08
N ALA A 65 -15.15 -0.06 -4.91
CA ALA A 65 -14.20 -0.02 -3.81
C ALA A 65 -13.84 -1.43 -3.32
N VAL A 66 -12.55 -1.66 -3.08
CA VAL A 66 -11.99 -2.95 -2.68
C VAL A 66 -11.00 -2.79 -1.53
N VAL A 67 -10.71 -3.89 -0.85
CA VAL A 67 -9.63 -3.95 0.15
C VAL A 67 -8.41 -4.63 -0.47
N TYR A 68 -7.40 -3.85 -0.84
CA TYR A 68 -6.12 -4.39 -1.28
C TYR A 68 -5.31 -4.90 -0.09
N MET A 69 -4.84 -6.13 -0.18
CA MET A 69 -3.97 -6.75 0.84
C MET A 69 -2.69 -7.27 0.20
N SER A 70 -1.53 -6.73 0.60
CA SER A 70 -0.25 -7.23 0.09
C SER A 70 0.69 -7.70 1.20
N ASN A 71 1.69 -8.50 0.81
CA ASN A 71 2.90 -8.63 1.62
C ASN A 71 3.60 -7.27 1.77
N HIS A 72 4.54 -7.17 2.72
CA HIS A 72 5.24 -5.92 2.98
C HIS A 72 6.75 -6.15 3.11
N GLN A 73 7.51 -5.71 2.11
CA GLN A 73 8.95 -5.90 2.05
C GLN A 73 9.73 -4.60 2.28
N SER A 74 9.19 -3.47 1.80
CA SER A 74 9.93 -2.22 1.74
C SER A 74 9.00 -1.00 1.90
N HIS A 75 9.57 0.15 2.22
CA HIS A 75 8.85 1.42 2.03
C HIS A 75 8.56 1.72 0.55
N LEU A 76 9.29 1.08 -0.36
CA LEU A 76 9.11 1.20 -1.81
C LEU A 76 7.88 0.41 -2.32
N ASP A 77 7.23 -0.42 -1.49
CA ASP A 77 5.97 -1.07 -1.86
C ASP A 77 4.91 -0.02 -2.23
N ILE A 78 4.83 1.07 -1.45
CA ILE A 78 3.83 2.12 -1.62
C ILE A 78 3.90 2.79 -3.00
N PRO A 79 5.04 3.35 -3.46
CA PRO A 79 5.12 3.90 -4.81
C PRO A 79 4.87 2.87 -5.91
N MET A 80 5.29 1.61 -5.74
CA MET A 80 5.00 0.55 -6.72
C MET A 80 3.49 0.28 -6.83
N LEU A 81 2.79 0.25 -5.70
CA LEU A 81 1.33 0.08 -5.68
C LEU A 81 0.62 1.26 -6.35
N TYR A 82 1.00 2.51 -6.07
CA TYR A 82 0.41 3.66 -6.75
C TYR A 82 0.71 3.70 -8.26
N ALA A 83 1.80 3.09 -8.69
CA ALA A 83 2.13 2.97 -10.11
C ALA A 83 1.33 1.87 -10.83
N THR A 84 0.78 0.87 -10.11
CA THR A 84 0.24 -0.35 -10.71
C THR A 84 -1.24 -0.62 -10.40
N LEU A 85 -1.76 -0.18 -9.26
CA LEU A 85 -3.14 -0.45 -8.89
C LEU A 85 -4.13 0.39 -9.71
N PRO A 86 -5.20 -0.23 -10.24
CA PRO A 86 -6.12 0.45 -11.17
C PRO A 86 -7.17 1.34 -10.50
N SER A 87 -7.47 1.12 -9.20
CA SER A 87 -8.52 1.91 -8.52
C SER A 87 -8.24 3.41 -8.55
N PRO A 88 -9.23 4.27 -8.88
CA PRO A 88 -9.03 5.70 -9.02
C PRO A 88 -8.59 6.36 -7.72
N THR A 89 -9.14 5.95 -6.62
CA THR A 89 -8.84 6.48 -5.28
C THR A 89 -8.45 5.35 -4.33
N ILE A 90 -7.28 5.48 -3.72
CA ILE A 90 -6.77 4.49 -2.75
C ILE A 90 -6.28 5.24 -1.52
N ARG A 91 -6.71 4.79 -0.33
CA ARG A 91 -6.19 5.26 0.95
C ARG A 91 -5.51 4.13 1.70
N MET A 92 -4.45 4.46 2.42
CA MET A 92 -3.60 3.48 3.06
C MET A 92 -3.72 3.52 4.57
N LEU A 93 -3.70 2.36 5.20
CA LEU A 93 -3.49 2.27 6.63
C LEU A 93 -2.00 2.49 6.93
N ALA A 94 -1.70 3.49 7.73
CA ALA A 94 -0.34 3.87 8.07
C ALA A 94 -0.13 3.94 9.59
N LYS A 95 1.11 3.69 10.02
CA LYS A 95 1.49 3.61 11.42
C LYS A 95 1.34 4.97 12.12
N ALA A 96 0.77 4.98 13.32
CA ALA A 96 0.47 6.20 14.10
C ALA A 96 1.68 7.14 14.27
N GLU A 97 2.89 6.61 14.38
CA GLU A 97 4.09 7.40 14.53
C GLU A 97 4.39 8.31 13.32
N LEU A 98 3.94 7.93 12.12
CA LEU A 98 4.08 8.77 10.92
C LEU A 98 3.23 10.03 11.00
N PHE A 99 2.08 9.96 11.66
CA PHE A 99 1.18 11.10 11.86
C PHE A 99 1.66 12.08 12.92
N ARG A 100 2.67 11.71 13.73
CA ARG A 100 3.32 12.60 14.73
C ARG A 100 4.44 13.43 14.12
N ILE A 101 4.92 13.10 12.92
CA ILE A 101 5.97 13.87 12.24
C ILE A 101 5.38 15.23 11.83
N PRO A 102 5.97 16.37 12.27
CA PRO A 102 5.49 17.70 11.91
C PRO A 102 5.35 17.87 10.39
N LEU A 103 4.33 18.59 9.94
CA LEU A 103 3.95 18.80 8.54
C LEU A 103 3.55 17.51 7.80
N TRP A 104 4.37 16.46 7.86
CA TRP A 104 4.09 15.17 7.22
C TRP A 104 2.79 14.54 7.72
N GLY A 105 2.60 14.45 9.03
CA GLY A 105 1.38 13.90 9.64
C GLY A 105 0.13 14.71 9.27
N ARG A 106 0.26 16.04 9.14
CA ARG A 106 -0.84 16.89 8.65
C ARG A 106 -1.18 16.57 7.19
N GLY A 107 -0.18 16.36 6.35
CA GLY A 107 -0.35 15.95 4.96
C GLY A 107 -1.02 14.57 4.84
N LEU A 108 -0.61 13.59 5.66
CA LEU A 108 -1.24 12.27 5.67
C LEU A 108 -2.73 12.34 6.07
N ARG A 109 -3.08 13.14 7.08
CA ARG A 109 -4.48 13.33 7.47
C ARG A 109 -5.29 14.03 6.38
N ALA A 110 -4.73 15.08 5.76
CA ALA A 110 -5.36 15.76 4.64
C ALA A 110 -5.55 14.85 3.42
N ALA A 111 -4.63 13.91 3.22
CA ALA A 111 -4.73 12.87 2.22
C ALA A 111 -5.63 11.68 2.62
N GLU A 112 -6.38 11.79 3.72
CA GLU A 112 -7.30 10.77 4.23
C GLU A 112 -6.63 9.42 4.55
N PHE A 113 -5.31 9.40 4.78
CA PHE A 113 -4.63 8.20 5.26
C PHE A 113 -5.14 7.83 6.65
N ILE A 114 -5.26 6.55 6.91
CA ILE A 114 -5.86 6.03 8.13
C ILE A 114 -4.76 5.73 9.15
N GLU A 115 -4.82 6.43 10.27
CA GLU A 115 -3.87 6.25 11.37
C GLU A 115 -4.18 4.96 12.13
N VAL A 116 -3.21 4.03 12.21
CA VAL A 116 -3.36 2.78 12.98
C VAL A 116 -2.42 2.77 14.16
N ASP A 117 -3.01 2.84 15.35
CA ASP A 117 -2.32 2.60 16.62
C ASP A 117 -2.53 1.15 17.05
N ARG A 118 -1.51 0.33 16.86
CA ARG A 118 -1.56 -1.11 17.18
C ARG A 118 -1.38 -1.43 18.65
N SER A 119 -0.96 -0.46 19.44
CA SER A 119 -0.79 -0.59 20.88
C SER A 119 -2.08 -0.33 21.64
N ASN A 120 -3.08 0.28 20.99
CA ASN A 120 -4.35 0.66 21.58
C ASN A 120 -5.53 0.03 20.81
N HIS A 121 -6.21 -0.91 21.45
CA HIS A 121 -7.33 -1.64 20.85
C HIS A 121 -8.47 -0.70 20.42
N GLY A 122 -8.86 0.25 21.27
CA GLY A 122 -9.93 1.21 20.96
C GLY A 122 -9.61 2.07 19.74
N ARG A 123 -8.37 2.55 19.62
CA ARG A 123 -7.93 3.31 18.44
C ARG A 123 -7.85 2.43 17.17
N ALA A 124 -7.48 1.16 17.33
CA ALA A 124 -7.50 0.22 16.20
C ALA A 124 -8.92 0.01 15.67
N VAL A 125 -9.94 -0.07 16.53
CA VAL A 125 -11.35 -0.14 16.14
C VAL A 125 -11.76 1.13 15.39
N GLN A 126 -11.45 2.33 15.91
CA GLN A 126 -11.73 3.60 15.22
C GLN A 126 -11.09 3.68 13.82
N SER A 127 -9.89 3.13 13.66
CA SER A 127 -9.22 3.06 12.35
C SER A 127 -10.00 2.18 11.36
N ILE A 128 -10.55 1.07 11.82
CA ILE A 128 -11.38 0.18 10.99
C ILE A 128 -12.70 0.88 10.62
N GLU A 129 -13.35 1.56 11.56
CA GLU A 129 -14.57 2.34 11.29
C GLU A 129 -14.34 3.47 10.29
N GLN A 130 -13.19 4.16 10.35
CA GLN A 130 -12.80 5.16 9.36
C GLN A 130 -12.59 4.53 7.99
N ALA A 131 -11.90 3.38 7.90
CA ALA A 131 -11.71 2.65 6.67
C ALA A 131 -13.04 2.18 6.07
N ALA A 132 -13.96 1.70 6.90
CA ALA A 132 -15.28 1.27 6.48
C ALA A 132 -16.12 2.41 5.89
N ARG A 133 -16.03 3.62 6.46
CA ARG A 133 -16.69 4.81 5.88
C ARG A 133 -16.15 5.12 4.49
N LEU A 134 -14.83 5.17 4.33
CA LEU A 134 -14.19 5.44 3.04
C LEU A 134 -14.57 4.39 1.97
N LEU A 135 -14.62 3.10 2.34
CA LEU A 135 -15.08 2.05 1.42
C LEU A 135 -16.52 2.28 0.95
N ARG A 136 -17.44 2.69 1.84
CA ARG A 136 -18.83 3.03 1.48
C ARG A 136 -18.92 4.27 0.58
N GLU A 137 -17.94 5.17 0.64
CA GLU A 137 -17.79 6.34 -0.24
C GLU A 137 -17.14 6.01 -1.60
N GLY A 138 -16.84 4.73 -1.87
CA GLY A 138 -16.20 4.32 -3.12
C GLY A 138 -14.68 4.39 -3.13
N VAL A 139 -14.04 4.64 -1.98
CA VAL A 139 -12.59 4.72 -1.82
C VAL A 139 -12.03 3.35 -1.49
N SER A 140 -11.12 2.83 -2.32
CA SER A 140 -10.43 1.58 -2.03
C SER A 140 -9.43 1.73 -0.90
N ILE A 141 -9.30 0.70 -0.08
CA ILE A 141 -8.39 0.70 1.06
C ILE A 141 -7.23 -0.26 0.80
N TYR A 142 -6.01 0.21 1.05
CA TYR A 142 -4.82 -0.63 1.04
C TYR A 142 -4.28 -0.84 2.45
N LEU A 143 -3.92 -2.08 2.75
CA LEU A 143 -3.21 -2.45 3.96
C LEU A 143 -2.26 -3.63 3.72
N ALA A 144 -1.19 -3.70 4.52
CA ALA A 144 -0.34 -4.87 4.61
C ALA A 144 -0.72 -5.65 5.88
N PRO A 145 -1.37 -6.83 5.76
CA PRO A 145 -1.92 -7.53 6.91
C PRO A 145 -0.85 -8.11 7.86
N GLU A 146 0.38 -8.24 7.42
CA GLU A 146 1.51 -8.60 8.29
C GLU A 146 1.76 -7.55 9.39
N GLY A 147 1.44 -6.31 9.07
CA GLY A 147 1.59 -5.20 10.00
C GLY A 147 3.02 -4.72 10.24
N THR A 148 4.01 -5.33 9.61
CA THR A 148 5.42 -4.92 9.66
C THR A 148 6.11 -5.39 8.38
N ARG A 149 7.20 -4.74 8.00
CA ARG A 149 8.01 -5.18 6.85
C ARG A 149 8.75 -6.47 7.19
N SER A 150 8.77 -7.40 6.24
CA SER A 150 9.59 -8.60 6.29
C SER A 150 11.09 -8.25 6.41
N ILE A 151 11.86 -9.13 7.03
CA ILE A 151 13.31 -9.00 7.15
C ILE A 151 14.01 -9.76 6.01
N ASP A 152 13.46 -10.90 5.64
CA ASP A 152 14.04 -11.88 4.73
C ASP A 152 13.22 -12.10 3.44
N GLY A 153 12.14 -11.31 3.26
CA GLY A 153 11.24 -11.41 2.11
C GLY A 153 10.13 -12.45 2.26
N ARG A 154 10.15 -13.26 3.31
CA ARG A 154 9.09 -14.27 3.57
C ARG A 154 7.82 -13.63 4.12
N ILE A 155 6.70 -14.30 3.89
CA ILE A 155 5.40 -13.85 4.38
C ILE A 155 5.26 -14.14 5.87
N GLY A 156 4.99 -13.09 6.64
CA GLY A 156 4.75 -13.19 8.06
C GLY A 156 3.31 -13.55 8.42
N LYS A 157 3.03 -13.69 9.71
CA LYS A 157 1.68 -13.94 10.22
C LYS A 157 0.74 -12.78 9.90
N LEU A 158 -0.41 -13.06 9.31
CA LEU A 158 -1.42 -12.07 8.97
C LEU A 158 -2.23 -11.65 10.20
N LYS A 159 -2.51 -10.36 10.33
CA LYS A 159 -3.36 -9.76 11.35
C LYS A 159 -4.82 -9.74 10.88
N LYS A 160 -5.75 -9.94 11.80
CA LYS A 160 -7.18 -10.10 11.51
C LYS A 160 -7.91 -8.81 11.10
N GLY A 161 -7.38 -7.62 11.48
CA GLY A 161 -8.11 -6.35 11.36
C GLY A 161 -8.60 -6.01 9.94
N GLY A 162 -7.76 -6.20 8.91
CA GLY A 162 -8.17 -5.96 7.52
C GLY A 162 -9.25 -6.93 7.03
N PHE A 163 -9.22 -8.17 7.50
CA PHE A 163 -10.23 -9.17 7.16
C PHE A 163 -11.58 -8.86 7.83
N HIS A 164 -11.57 -8.39 9.08
CA HIS A 164 -12.79 -7.88 9.72
C HIS A 164 -13.37 -6.68 8.97
N LEU A 165 -12.52 -5.74 8.51
CA LEU A 165 -12.97 -4.63 7.66
C LEU A 165 -13.70 -5.13 6.41
N ALA A 166 -13.13 -6.10 5.70
CA ALA A 166 -13.71 -6.65 4.50
C ALA A 166 -15.06 -7.36 4.78
N LEU A 167 -15.13 -8.17 5.84
CA LEU A 167 -16.36 -8.84 6.29
C LEU A 167 -17.45 -7.84 6.71
N GLU A 168 -17.10 -6.78 7.45
CA GLU A 168 -18.06 -5.76 7.90
C GLU A 168 -18.65 -4.96 6.74
N THR A 169 -17.82 -4.65 5.74
CA THR A 169 -18.23 -3.79 4.62
C THR A 169 -18.78 -4.55 3.41
N GLY A 170 -18.57 -5.87 3.34
CA GLY A 170 -18.87 -6.66 2.15
C GLY A 170 -17.92 -6.37 0.97
N ALA A 171 -16.88 -5.57 1.17
CA ALA A 171 -15.94 -5.23 0.11
C ALA A 171 -15.03 -6.42 -0.21
N PRO A 172 -14.82 -6.76 -1.50
CA PRO A 172 -13.96 -7.87 -1.86
C PRO A 172 -12.50 -7.56 -1.51
N ILE A 173 -11.76 -8.60 -1.18
CA ILE A 173 -10.32 -8.52 -0.95
C ILE A 173 -9.60 -8.77 -2.28
N ILE A 174 -8.69 -7.88 -2.65
CA ILE A 174 -7.76 -8.08 -3.77
C ILE A 174 -6.38 -8.39 -3.19
N PRO A 175 -5.92 -9.63 -3.25
CA PRO A 175 -4.57 -9.96 -2.80
C PRO A 175 -3.54 -9.46 -3.81
N VAL A 176 -2.46 -8.88 -3.33
CA VAL A 176 -1.39 -8.30 -4.17
C VAL A 176 -0.04 -8.84 -3.71
N ALA A 177 0.66 -9.54 -4.57
CA ALA A 177 2.01 -10.01 -4.28
C ALA A 177 3.04 -9.02 -4.85
N ILE A 178 3.94 -8.54 -3.99
CA ILE A 178 5.03 -7.64 -4.35
C ILE A 178 6.35 -8.36 -4.10
N ARG A 179 7.24 -8.35 -5.10
CA ARG A 179 8.55 -8.98 -5.01
C ARG A 179 9.63 -8.06 -5.58
N GLY A 180 10.80 -8.00 -4.92
CA GLY A 180 11.97 -7.25 -5.37
C GLY A 180 12.14 -5.88 -4.74
N THR A 181 11.15 -5.32 -4.05
CA THR A 181 11.31 -4.02 -3.37
C THR A 181 12.28 -4.09 -2.19
N ILE A 182 12.46 -5.26 -1.58
CA ILE A 182 13.46 -5.51 -0.53
C ILE A 182 14.88 -5.31 -1.07
N ASP A 183 15.12 -5.63 -2.35
CA ASP A 183 16.42 -5.47 -3.00
C ASP A 183 16.75 -3.99 -3.28
N ILE A 184 15.73 -3.15 -3.43
CA ILE A 184 15.89 -1.70 -3.55
C ILE A 184 16.21 -1.08 -2.19
N LEU A 185 15.36 -1.34 -1.18
CA LEU A 185 15.51 -0.77 0.17
C LEU A 185 15.03 -1.77 1.23
N PRO A 186 15.91 -2.59 1.79
CA PRO A 186 15.55 -3.54 2.84
C PRO A 186 15.14 -2.83 4.13
N ARG A 187 14.52 -3.55 5.04
CA ARG A 187 14.19 -3.04 6.38
C ARG A 187 15.46 -2.60 7.11
N GLY A 188 15.48 -1.34 7.57
CA GLY A 188 16.66 -0.73 8.21
C GLY A 188 17.70 -0.18 7.21
N GLY A 189 17.54 -0.39 5.92
CA GLY A 189 18.36 0.21 4.89
C GLY A 189 18.22 1.74 4.86
N ARG A 190 19.30 2.43 4.46
CA ARG A 190 19.34 3.90 4.37
C ARG A 190 19.62 4.41 2.95
N VAL A 191 20.12 3.55 2.08
CA VAL A 191 20.48 3.90 0.70
C VAL A 191 19.76 2.97 -0.26
N MET A 192 19.12 3.56 -1.25
CA MET A 192 18.36 2.85 -2.27
C MET A 192 19.30 2.30 -3.36
N ARG A 193 18.96 1.13 -3.89
CA ARG A 193 19.63 0.52 -5.04
C ARG A 193 18.74 0.66 -6.26
N SER A 194 19.24 1.29 -7.31
CA SER A 194 18.57 1.41 -8.61
C SER A 194 18.77 0.16 -9.50
N GLY A 195 18.06 0.11 -10.63
CA GLY A 195 18.18 -0.95 -11.63
C GLY A 195 17.61 -2.30 -11.19
N GLN A 196 16.76 -2.34 -10.16
CA GLN A 196 16.19 -3.59 -9.66
C GLN A 196 14.90 -3.95 -10.39
N ARG A 197 14.64 -5.26 -10.50
CA ARG A 197 13.38 -5.78 -11.02
C ARG A 197 12.36 -5.88 -9.88
N VAL A 198 11.17 -5.32 -10.10
CA VAL A 198 10.03 -5.44 -9.17
C VAL A 198 8.85 -6.05 -9.90
N ARG A 199 8.25 -7.06 -9.30
CA ARG A 199 7.03 -7.69 -9.80
C ARG A 199 5.87 -7.40 -8.86
N VAL A 200 4.75 -6.95 -9.43
CA VAL A 200 3.48 -6.74 -8.74
C VAL A 200 2.44 -7.62 -9.40
N ARG A 201 1.96 -8.64 -8.70
CA ARG A 201 0.88 -9.50 -9.16
C ARG A 201 -0.38 -9.19 -8.39
N ILE A 202 -1.39 -8.70 -9.08
CA ILE A 202 -2.73 -8.44 -8.56
C ILE A 202 -3.54 -9.72 -8.77
N GLY A 203 -4.12 -10.25 -7.70
CA GLY A 203 -4.94 -11.46 -7.73
C GLY A 203 -6.39 -11.18 -8.10
N PRO A 204 -7.14 -12.24 -8.39
CA PRO A 204 -8.58 -12.13 -8.56
C PRO A 204 -9.27 -11.70 -7.27
N PRO A 205 -10.45 -11.06 -7.34
CA PRO A 205 -11.21 -10.69 -6.17
C PRO A 205 -11.60 -11.91 -5.35
N ILE A 206 -11.40 -11.83 -4.05
CA ILE A 206 -11.91 -12.80 -3.07
C ILE A 206 -13.16 -12.18 -2.48
N GLU A 207 -14.33 -12.70 -2.88
CA GLU A 207 -15.61 -12.26 -2.34
C GLU A 207 -15.76 -12.73 -0.90
N VAL A 208 -16.24 -11.84 -0.02
CA VAL A 208 -16.36 -12.14 1.41
C VAL A 208 -17.67 -12.78 1.80
N ALA A 209 -18.67 -12.70 0.94
CA ALA A 209 -19.99 -13.29 1.18
C ALA A 209 -19.89 -14.82 1.33
N GLY A 210 -20.42 -15.33 2.44
CA GLY A 210 -20.37 -16.77 2.75
C GLY A 210 -19.03 -17.31 3.22
N CYS A 211 -18.02 -16.44 3.36
CA CYS A 211 -16.71 -16.82 3.89
C CYS A 211 -16.60 -16.51 5.38
N ASP A 212 -15.89 -17.36 6.11
CA ASP A 212 -15.47 -17.05 7.46
C ASP A 212 -14.08 -16.36 7.46
N LEU A 213 -13.70 -15.85 8.61
CA LEU A 213 -12.42 -15.16 8.80
C LEU A 213 -11.21 -16.04 8.47
N ALA A 214 -11.26 -17.31 8.85
CA ALA A 214 -10.15 -18.25 8.67
C ALA A 214 -9.96 -18.59 7.19
N GLY A 215 -11.04 -18.83 6.47
CA GLY A 215 -11.04 -19.09 5.02
C GLY A 215 -10.50 -17.91 4.22
N LEU A 216 -10.90 -16.66 4.55
CA LEU A 216 -10.36 -15.47 3.90
C LEU A 216 -8.85 -15.31 4.16
N MET A 217 -8.43 -15.52 5.39
CA MET A 217 -7.00 -15.45 5.75
C MET A 217 -6.18 -16.50 5.01
N THR A 218 -6.70 -17.72 4.88
CA THR A 218 -6.04 -18.80 4.13
C THR A 218 -5.92 -18.45 2.65
N GLN A 219 -6.99 -18.01 1.99
CA GLN A 219 -6.96 -17.64 0.57
C GLN A 219 -5.94 -16.54 0.28
N VAL A 220 -5.88 -15.50 1.11
CA VAL A 220 -4.89 -14.42 0.95
C VAL A 220 -3.47 -14.96 1.20
N MET A 221 -3.26 -15.75 2.25
CA MET A 221 -1.96 -16.35 2.55
C MET A 221 -1.45 -17.21 1.40
N ASP A 222 -2.28 -18.10 0.88
CA ASP A 222 -1.94 -19.01 -0.22
C ASP A 222 -1.55 -18.24 -1.48
N PHE A 223 -2.31 -17.19 -1.80
CA PHE A 223 -1.95 -16.32 -2.93
C PHE A 223 -0.58 -15.65 -2.72
N LEU A 224 -0.34 -15.07 -1.55
CA LEU A 224 0.92 -14.39 -1.25
C LEU A 224 2.10 -15.36 -1.27
N VAL A 225 2.03 -16.49 -0.59
CA VAL A 225 3.09 -17.51 -0.57
C VAL A 225 3.39 -18.02 -1.97
N LYS A 226 2.37 -18.37 -2.73
CA LYS A 226 2.52 -18.85 -4.12
C LYS A 226 3.26 -17.86 -5.00
N ASN A 227 2.98 -16.56 -4.88
CA ASN A 227 3.48 -15.55 -5.80
C ASN A 227 4.73 -14.81 -5.29
N VAL A 228 5.02 -14.86 -3.98
CA VAL A 228 6.20 -14.23 -3.39
C VAL A 228 7.30 -15.27 -3.16
N GLU A 229 7.00 -16.40 -2.50
CA GLU A 229 8.02 -17.38 -2.11
C GLU A 229 8.27 -18.43 -3.20
N ASN A 230 7.20 -18.98 -3.78
CA ASN A 230 7.30 -20.07 -4.77
C ASN A 230 7.47 -19.55 -6.21
N GLY A 231 7.29 -18.28 -6.47
CA GLY A 231 7.47 -17.65 -7.79
C GLY A 231 8.91 -17.58 -8.29
N ALA A 232 9.84 -18.31 -7.69
CA ALA A 232 11.24 -18.41 -8.11
C ALA A 232 11.45 -19.25 -9.39
N GLY A 233 10.42 -19.90 -9.91
CA GLY A 233 10.48 -20.89 -10.97
C GLY A 233 9.86 -20.52 -12.31
N ILE A 234 9.48 -19.27 -12.56
CA ILE A 234 9.06 -18.84 -13.91
C ILE A 234 10.27 -18.19 -14.58
N PRO A 235 10.84 -18.82 -15.63
CA PRO A 235 11.92 -18.20 -16.40
C PRO A 235 11.44 -16.90 -17.03
N ALA A 236 12.42 -16.03 -17.30
CA ALA A 236 12.25 -14.72 -17.90
C ALA A 236 11.55 -14.78 -19.26
#